data_2ed559de91b176ec00201ecd3d2e05b9
#
_entry.id   2ed559de91b176ec00201ecd3d2e05b9
#
_cell.length_a   1.000
_cell.length_b   1.000
_cell.length_c   1.000
_cell.angle_alpha   90.00
_cell.angle_beta   90.00
_cell.angle_gamma   90.00
#
_symmetry.space_group_name_H-M   'P 1'
#
loop_
_entity.id
_entity.type
_entity.pdbx_description
1 polymer ?
#
loop_
_entity_poly.entity_id
_entity_poly.type
_entity_poly.pdbx_seq_one_letter_code
_entity_poly.pdbx_strand_id
1 'polypeptide(L)'
;MTHSLRLGVTLTVGLGLSSLAALFVGRWETASQQTRFQRQIENLTTALQRSLNRYTDVLAFLGDYYGVVPGQVQRQDFANFVARSLSTYPGIQALEWAPLVQHAERLDFERRIQAEGYPNFQITQLSEGNRLIRSSDRPYYIPVTYVVPFASNEAAFGFDLNSNPARAIAIASAKDNGEITATGRIRLVQEQRDQFGFLVLFPLYQTSTLPDELTTRRQQFQGFLVGVFRVSNVVEESLQDLDYDIDFGLYDQSASLSQQFLGGYDAIARTVTTSERPQADSSLCPTPAYCTRSLTVGQRQWQVRFSPSANYTFNSAYGVPLTLLIGMGLTAGLILYLHQLNRELEQTKTLSNLKQRFFSMASHELRTPLSTILLSAESLQINRHQLSEEQKEINIQRIYLTAKRMSQQIADLLTLTRAEVGKLDFHPELLEIDLFCQQILDEMEFQQRIAFSSHCPNTKAFWDKKLVRSLLTNLLSNAVKYSPDDCLVQFTVRCTDQNAILEICDRGIGIPLADRSRIQDAFYRGSNVGSIPGSGLGLAVVKTCIELHRGEWHIESQAGEGTTITVKLPLE
;
A
#
# COMPACT_ATOMS: atom_id res chain seq x y z
N MET A 1 -8.77 29.29 -13.38
CA MET A 1 -8.97 28.45 -12.18
C MET A 1 -7.91 28.82 -11.16
N THR A 2 -8.30 29.23 -9.96
CA THR A 2 -7.40 29.59 -8.88
C THR A 2 -6.57 28.39 -8.44
N HIS A 3 -5.35 28.61 -7.97
CA HIS A 3 -4.42 27.55 -7.50
C HIS A 3 -5.07 26.61 -6.48
N SER A 4 -5.83 27.16 -5.54
CA SER A 4 -6.58 26.42 -4.53
C SER A 4 -7.63 25.47 -5.11
N LEU A 5 -8.29 25.82 -6.21
CA LEU A 5 -9.27 24.97 -6.88
C LEU A 5 -8.61 23.75 -7.54
N ARG A 6 -7.42 23.91 -8.15
CA ARG A 6 -6.68 22.78 -8.76
C ARG A 6 -6.20 21.78 -7.70
N LEU A 7 -5.67 22.27 -6.59
CA LEU A 7 -5.26 21.42 -5.47
C LEU A 7 -6.45 20.67 -4.85
N GLY A 8 -7.60 21.36 -4.67
CA GLY A 8 -8.83 20.75 -4.18
C GLY A 8 -9.34 19.64 -5.11
N VAL A 9 -9.34 19.86 -6.42
CA VAL A 9 -9.73 18.84 -7.41
C VAL A 9 -8.77 17.66 -7.38
N THR A 10 -7.46 17.89 -7.32
CA THR A 10 -6.47 16.79 -7.24
C THR A 10 -6.68 15.94 -6.00
N LEU A 11 -6.94 16.57 -4.84
CA LEU A 11 -7.21 15.87 -3.58
C LEU A 11 -8.47 15.03 -3.66
N THR A 12 -9.59 15.60 -4.13
CA THR A 12 -10.87 14.88 -4.22
C THR A 12 -10.83 13.73 -5.21
N VAL A 13 -10.20 13.91 -6.36
CA VAL A 13 -10.01 12.84 -7.37
C VAL A 13 -9.09 11.75 -6.83
N GLY A 14 -7.97 12.11 -6.20
CA GLY A 14 -7.01 11.16 -5.64
C GLY A 14 -7.62 10.31 -4.53
N LEU A 15 -8.36 10.94 -3.59
CA LEU A 15 -9.07 10.23 -2.53
C LEU A 15 -10.20 9.34 -3.10
N GLY A 16 -10.95 9.83 -4.09
CA GLY A 16 -11.99 9.06 -4.76
C GLY A 16 -11.45 7.80 -5.44
N LEU A 17 -10.36 7.92 -6.19
CA LEU A 17 -9.71 6.79 -6.85
C LEU A 17 -9.12 5.80 -5.83
N SER A 18 -8.50 6.30 -4.77
CA SER A 18 -7.96 5.46 -3.69
C SER A 18 -9.05 4.67 -2.98
N SER A 19 -10.20 5.30 -2.72
CA SER A 19 -11.36 4.65 -2.11
C SER A 19 -11.98 3.59 -3.02
N LEU A 20 -12.12 3.87 -4.32
CA LEU A 20 -12.59 2.90 -5.31
C LEU A 20 -11.66 1.70 -5.42
N ALA A 21 -10.36 1.93 -5.48
CA ALA A 21 -9.36 0.86 -5.50
C ALA A 21 -9.42 0.00 -4.23
N ALA A 22 -9.54 0.62 -3.05
CA ALA A 22 -9.66 -0.07 -1.78
C ALA A 22 -10.94 -0.93 -1.70
N LEU A 23 -12.08 -0.42 -2.20
CA LEU A 23 -13.33 -1.20 -2.31
C LEU A 23 -13.18 -2.39 -3.24
N PHE A 24 -12.50 -2.22 -4.38
CA PHE A 24 -12.24 -3.31 -5.31
C PHE A 24 -11.34 -4.39 -4.69
N VAL A 25 -10.25 -3.98 -4.03
CA VAL A 25 -9.35 -4.89 -3.30
C VAL A 25 -10.11 -5.65 -2.20
N GLY A 26 -10.93 -4.96 -1.41
CA GLY A 26 -11.72 -5.60 -0.36
C GLY A 26 -12.70 -6.66 -0.92
N ARG A 27 -13.39 -6.36 -2.02
CA ARG A 27 -14.27 -7.34 -2.68
C ARG A 27 -13.47 -8.53 -3.22
N TRP A 28 -12.33 -8.28 -3.81
CA TRP A 28 -11.46 -9.34 -4.33
C TRP A 28 -10.90 -10.22 -3.21
N GLU A 29 -10.46 -9.63 -2.09
CA GLU A 29 -10.01 -10.38 -0.90
C GLU A 29 -11.11 -11.28 -0.36
N THR A 30 -12.33 -10.74 -0.18
CA THR A 30 -13.48 -11.51 0.31
C THR A 30 -13.82 -12.67 -0.63
N ALA A 31 -13.88 -12.43 -1.93
CA ALA A 31 -14.14 -13.46 -2.94
C ALA A 31 -13.04 -14.53 -2.97
N SER A 32 -11.78 -14.12 -2.83
CA SER A 32 -10.64 -15.03 -2.77
C SER A 32 -10.68 -15.92 -1.52
N GLN A 33 -11.04 -15.36 -0.35
CA GLN A 33 -11.21 -16.10 0.89
C GLN A 33 -12.35 -17.12 0.79
N GLN A 34 -13.50 -16.72 0.24
CA GLN A 34 -14.61 -17.62 -0.01
C GLN A 34 -14.21 -18.77 -0.93
N THR A 35 -13.50 -18.48 -2.02
CA THR A 35 -13.05 -19.52 -2.95
C THR A 35 -12.07 -20.50 -2.29
N ARG A 36 -11.16 -19.99 -1.46
CA ARG A 36 -10.21 -20.82 -0.70
C ARG A 36 -10.94 -21.73 0.28
N PHE A 37 -11.88 -21.18 1.04
CA PHE A 37 -12.69 -21.93 1.99
C PHE A 37 -13.50 -23.03 1.30
N GLN A 38 -14.13 -22.73 0.16
CA GLN A 38 -14.86 -23.72 -0.63
C GLN A 38 -13.98 -24.86 -1.14
N ARG A 39 -12.77 -24.56 -1.60
CA ARG A 39 -11.81 -25.60 -2.01
C ARG A 39 -11.41 -26.51 -0.84
N GLN A 40 -11.23 -25.95 0.34
CA GLN A 40 -10.92 -26.72 1.53
C GLN A 40 -12.09 -27.64 1.94
N ILE A 41 -13.32 -27.14 1.90
CA ILE A 41 -14.54 -27.93 2.11
C ILE A 41 -14.62 -29.08 1.09
N GLU A 42 -14.35 -28.82 -0.18
CA GLU A 42 -14.37 -29.82 -1.24
C GLU A 42 -13.34 -30.92 -1.01
N ASN A 43 -12.12 -30.53 -0.59
CA ASN A 43 -11.07 -31.49 -0.25
C ASN A 43 -11.45 -32.36 0.93
N LEU A 44 -12.00 -31.78 2.01
CA LEU A 44 -12.48 -32.49 3.18
C LEU A 44 -13.61 -33.48 2.81
N THR A 45 -14.58 -33.01 2.02
CA THR A 45 -15.69 -33.84 1.55
C THR A 45 -15.20 -35.03 0.72
N THR A 46 -14.27 -34.74 -0.20
CA THR A 46 -13.68 -35.78 -1.07
C THR A 46 -12.89 -36.81 -0.26
N ALA A 47 -12.15 -36.40 0.75
CA ALA A 47 -11.40 -37.28 1.62
C ALA A 47 -12.32 -38.20 2.42
N LEU A 48 -13.36 -37.63 3.05
CA LEU A 48 -14.37 -38.38 3.77
C LEU A 48 -15.10 -39.41 2.87
N GLN A 49 -15.58 -38.97 1.70
CA GLN A 49 -16.27 -39.87 0.77
C GLN A 49 -15.36 -40.99 0.27
N ARG A 50 -14.09 -40.67 -0.02
CA ARG A 50 -13.12 -41.66 -0.47
C ARG A 50 -12.86 -42.74 0.60
N SER A 51 -12.77 -42.34 1.87
CA SER A 51 -12.60 -43.30 2.96
C SER A 51 -13.83 -44.17 3.14
N LEU A 52 -15.03 -43.60 3.11
CA LEU A 52 -16.28 -44.33 3.18
C LEU A 52 -16.43 -45.33 2.03
N ASN A 53 -16.08 -44.93 0.79
CA ASN A 53 -16.11 -45.82 -0.35
C ASN A 53 -15.12 -46.99 -0.19
N ARG A 54 -13.88 -46.71 0.27
CA ARG A 54 -12.90 -47.79 0.54
C ARG A 54 -13.41 -48.85 1.52
N TYR A 55 -14.14 -48.43 2.54
CA TYR A 55 -14.70 -49.39 3.52
C TYR A 55 -15.80 -50.23 2.91
N THR A 56 -16.67 -49.67 2.07
CA THR A 56 -17.68 -50.45 1.33
C THR A 56 -17.03 -51.38 0.31
N ASP A 57 -15.94 -50.93 -0.36
CA ASP A 57 -15.19 -51.78 -1.32
C ASP A 57 -14.55 -53.00 -0.62
N VAL A 58 -13.99 -52.82 0.59
CA VAL A 58 -13.46 -53.95 1.38
C VAL A 58 -14.52 -55.01 1.63
N LEU A 59 -15.74 -54.59 1.99
CA LEU A 59 -16.85 -55.52 2.21
C LEU A 59 -17.32 -56.17 0.90
N ALA A 60 -17.35 -55.43 -0.20
CA ALA A 60 -17.69 -55.96 -1.51
C ALA A 60 -16.68 -57.03 -1.98
N PHE A 61 -15.37 -56.76 -1.86
CA PHE A 61 -14.32 -57.77 -2.16
C PHE A 61 -14.40 -59.00 -1.30
N LEU A 62 -14.70 -58.86 -0.01
CA LEU A 62 -14.98 -60.00 0.87
C LEU A 62 -16.20 -60.77 0.39
N GLY A 63 -17.27 -60.08 0.02
CA GLY A 63 -18.50 -60.69 -0.49
C GLY A 63 -18.27 -61.48 -1.78
N ASP A 64 -17.54 -60.91 -2.73
CA ASP A 64 -17.18 -61.58 -3.97
C ASP A 64 -16.33 -62.84 -3.72
N TYR A 65 -15.36 -62.76 -2.79
CA TYR A 65 -14.54 -63.90 -2.44
C TYR A 65 -15.39 -65.05 -1.86
N TYR A 66 -16.25 -64.76 -0.90
CA TYR A 66 -17.11 -65.78 -0.26
C TYR A 66 -18.28 -66.25 -1.13
N GLY A 67 -18.71 -65.44 -2.11
CA GLY A 67 -19.72 -65.83 -3.10
C GLY A 67 -19.22 -66.86 -4.12
N VAL A 68 -17.88 -66.94 -4.31
CA VAL A 68 -17.25 -67.86 -5.29
C VAL A 68 -16.72 -69.13 -4.64
N VAL A 69 -16.35 -69.13 -3.37
CA VAL A 69 -15.80 -70.26 -2.66
C VAL A 69 -16.93 -71.19 -2.19
N PRO A 70 -17.04 -72.44 -2.71
CA PRO A 70 -18.05 -73.37 -2.28
C PRO A 70 -17.75 -73.86 -0.87
N GLY A 71 -18.60 -73.55 0.08
CA GLY A 71 -18.48 -74.03 1.45
C GLY A 71 -18.79 -72.99 2.49
N GLN A 72 -18.91 -73.42 3.78
CA GLN A 72 -19.08 -72.44 4.85
C GLN A 72 -17.79 -71.66 5.08
N VAL A 73 -17.89 -70.33 5.22
CA VAL A 73 -16.77 -69.49 5.65
C VAL A 73 -16.18 -70.06 6.95
N GLN A 74 -14.89 -70.45 6.90
CA GLN A 74 -14.21 -70.93 8.10
C GLN A 74 -13.58 -69.77 8.87
N ARG A 75 -13.60 -69.86 10.20
CA ARG A 75 -13.10 -68.79 11.09
C ARG A 75 -11.66 -68.38 10.78
N GLN A 76 -10.79 -69.38 10.54
CA GLN A 76 -9.37 -69.10 10.28
C GLN A 76 -9.15 -68.44 8.92
N ASP A 77 -9.87 -68.87 7.90
CA ASP A 77 -9.80 -68.27 6.56
C ASP A 77 -10.32 -66.84 6.56
N PHE A 78 -11.42 -66.61 7.27
CA PHE A 78 -11.94 -65.25 7.48
C PHE A 78 -10.90 -64.36 8.16
N ALA A 79 -10.32 -64.83 9.29
CA ALA A 79 -9.32 -64.05 10.02
C ALA A 79 -8.10 -63.72 9.19
N ASN A 80 -7.57 -64.68 8.43
CA ASN A 80 -6.40 -64.52 7.57
C ASN A 80 -6.70 -63.49 6.45
N PHE A 81 -7.87 -63.57 5.85
CA PHE A 81 -8.26 -62.70 4.74
C PHE A 81 -8.43 -61.24 5.18
N VAL A 82 -9.10 -61.01 6.29
CA VAL A 82 -9.42 -59.65 6.77
C VAL A 82 -8.25 -58.95 7.48
N ALA A 83 -7.26 -59.73 7.97
CA ALA A 83 -6.14 -59.18 8.73
C ALA A 83 -5.39 -58.07 7.99
N ARG A 84 -5.17 -58.25 6.69
CA ARG A 84 -4.50 -57.24 5.85
C ARG A 84 -5.33 -55.98 5.69
N SER A 85 -6.65 -56.11 5.48
CA SER A 85 -7.54 -54.96 5.35
C SER A 85 -7.60 -54.13 6.63
N LEU A 86 -7.66 -54.79 7.81
CA LEU A 86 -7.66 -54.12 9.10
C LEU A 86 -6.35 -53.39 9.40
N SER A 87 -5.19 -53.95 8.97
CA SER A 87 -3.90 -53.28 9.12
C SER A 87 -3.76 -52.08 8.17
N THR A 88 -4.41 -52.12 7.02
CA THR A 88 -4.34 -51.07 5.99
C THR A 88 -5.30 -49.90 6.26
N TYR A 89 -6.44 -50.21 6.88
CA TYR A 89 -7.56 -49.26 7.12
C TYR A 89 -7.91 -49.20 8.61
N PRO A 90 -7.20 -48.40 9.41
CA PRO A 90 -7.39 -48.31 10.85
C PRO A 90 -8.75 -47.73 11.27
N GLY A 91 -9.48 -47.08 10.38
CA GLY A 91 -10.87 -46.63 10.63
C GLY A 91 -11.88 -47.77 10.76
N ILE A 92 -11.53 -48.98 10.29
CA ILE A 92 -12.37 -50.17 10.48
C ILE A 92 -12.13 -50.71 11.89
N GLN A 93 -13.16 -50.63 12.75
CA GLN A 93 -13.10 -51.18 14.12
C GLN A 93 -13.06 -52.70 14.16
N ALA A 94 -13.89 -53.34 13.35
CA ALA A 94 -13.92 -54.78 13.19
C ALA A 94 -14.58 -55.19 11.87
N LEU A 95 -14.22 -56.37 11.39
CA LEU A 95 -14.93 -57.08 10.33
C LEU A 95 -15.53 -58.34 10.91
N GLU A 96 -16.80 -58.59 10.61
CA GLU A 96 -17.58 -59.63 11.23
C GLU A 96 -18.30 -60.49 10.19
N TRP A 97 -18.55 -61.79 10.55
CA TRP A 97 -19.48 -62.66 9.87
C TRP A 97 -20.64 -62.98 10.78
N ALA A 98 -21.86 -62.73 10.31
CA ALA A 98 -23.11 -62.97 11.05
C ALA A 98 -24.08 -63.78 10.18
N PRO A 99 -24.13 -65.11 10.36
CA PRO A 99 -25.00 -65.99 9.59
C PRO A 99 -26.49 -65.86 10.02
N LEU A 100 -27.38 -66.23 9.11
CA LEU A 100 -28.77 -66.43 9.41
C LEU A 100 -28.93 -67.75 10.19
N VAL A 101 -29.50 -67.72 11.37
CA VAL A 101 -29.81 -68.92 12.22
C VAL A 101 -31.30 -68.98 12.49
N GLN A 102 -31.98 -70.04 12.01
CA GLN A 102 -33.38 -70.24 12.29
C GLN A 102 -33.57 -70.59 13.75
N HIS A 103 -34.74 -70.25 14.31
CA HIS A 103 -35.02 -70.58 15.72
C HIS A 103 -34.87 -72.07 16.06
N ALA A 104 -35.35 -72.94 15.18
CA ALA A 104 -35.21 -74.37 15.32
C ALA A 104 -33.77 -74.90 15.39
N GLU A 105 -32.80 -74.16 14.75
CA GLU A 105 -31.40 -74.53 14.64
C GLU A 105 -30.54 -73.91 15.76
N ARG A 106 -31.10 -73.01 16.58
CA ARG A 106 -30.37 -72.23 17.58
C ARG A 106 -29.51 -73.10 18.51
N LEU A 107 -30.06 -74.12 19.13
CA LEU A 107 -29.34 -74.95 20.10
C LEU A 107 -28.16 -75.70 19.44
N ASP A 108 -28.39 -76.25 18.26
CA ASP A 108 -27.35 -76.98 17.52
C ASP A 108 -26.27 -76.04 17.02
N PHE A 109 -26.64 -74.81 16.63
CA PHE A 109 -25.69 -73.77 16.27
C PHE A 109 -24.85 -73.35 17.48
N GLU A 110 -25.43 -73.06 18.63
CA GLU A 110 -24.70 -72.73 19.85
C GLU A 110 -23.72 -73.85 20.24
N ARG A 111 -24.18 -75.17 20.24
CA ARG A 111 -23.31 -76.30 20.51
C ARG A 111 -22.13 -76.43 19.54
N ARG A 112 -22.34 -76.20 18.26
CA ARG A 112 -21.28 -76.26 17.26
C ARG A 112 -20.19 -75.22 17.56
N ILE A 113 -20.54 -73.97 17.85
CA ILE A 113 -19.57 -72.93 18.18
C ILE A 113 -18.88 -73.23 19.54
N GLN A 114 -19.59 -73.77 20.49
CA GLN A 114 -19.01 -74.23 21.77
C GLN A 114 -17.93 -75.32 21.53
N ALA A 115 -18.19 -76.27 20.62
CA ALA A 115 -17.23 -77.29 20.24
C ALA A 115 -15.98 -76.73 19.47
N GLU A 116 -16.06 -75.56 18.84
CA GLU A 116 -14.94 -74.83 18.22
C GLU A 116 -13.97 -74.24 19.26
N GLY A 117 -14.22 -74.42 20.57
CA GLY A 117 -13.39 -73.88 21.66
C GLY A 117 -13.94 -72.65 22.36
N TYR A 118 -15.25 -72.36 22.19
CA TYR A 118 -15.92 -71.24 22.86
C TYR A 118 -17.03 -71.71 23.76
N PRO A 119 -16.72 -72.36 24.89
CA PRO A 119 -17.72 -73.13 25.72
C PRO A 119 -18.86 -72.29 26.27
N ASN A 120 -18.63 -70.94 26.37
CA ASN A 120 -19.65 -70.02 26.90
C ASN A 120 -20.45 -69.33 25.78
N PHE A 121 -20.30 -69.74 24.53
CA PHE A 121 -21.01 -69.09 23.40
C PHE A 121 -22.52 -69.31 23.55
N GLN A 122 -23.25 -68.23 23.46
CA GLN A 122 -24.72 -68.21 23.35
C GLN A 122 -25.17 -67.02 22.54
N ILE A 123 -26.31 -67.06 21.88
CA ILE A 123 -26.91 -65.96 21.20
C ILE A 123 -27.43 -64.96 22.21
N THR A 124 -26.93 -63.69 22.17
CA THR A 124 -27.18 -62.63 23.16
C THR A 124 -27.86 -61.41 22.57
N GLN A 125 -28.51 -60.67 23.44
CA GLN A 125 -29.05 -59.33 23.15
C GLN A 125 -28.74 -58.36 24.29
N LEU A 126 -28.94 -57.08 24.11
CA LEU A 126 -28.86 -56.08 25.18
C LEU A 126 -30.20 -56.02 25.92
N SER A 127 -30.13 -56.04 27.24
CA SER A 127 -31.25 -55.68 28.12
C SER A 127 -31.46 -54.17 28.16
N GLU A 128 -32.56 -53.69 28.75
CA GLU A 128 -32.82 -52.26 28.98
C GLU A 128 -31.71 -51.58 29.79
N GLY A 129 -31.00 -52.34 30.61
CA GLY A 129 -29.84 -51.88 31.39
C GLY A 129 -28.50 -51.97 30.64
N ASN A 130 -28.50 -52.15 29.33
CA ASN A 130 -27.31 -52.27 28.48
C ASN A 130 -26.35 -53.42 28.83
N ARG A 131 -26.89 -54.54 29.43
CA ARG A 131 -26.15 -55.75 29.73
C ARG A 131 -26.47 -56.81 28.71
N LEU A 132 -25.47 -57.60 28.34
CA LEU A 132 -25.69 -58.78 27.51
C LEU A 132 -26.47 -59.88 28.29
N ILE A 133 -27.59 -60.29 27.73
CA ILE A 133 -28.44 -61.38 28.23
C ILE A 133 -28.69 -62.32 27.06
N ARG A 134 -29.13 -63.53 27.37
CA ARG A 134 -29.59 -64.50 26.37
C ARG A 134 -30.68 -63.86 25.50
N SER A 135 -30.56 -63.97 24.18
CA SER A 135 -31.56 -63.42 23.26
C SER A 135 -32.92 -64.12 23.47
N SER A 136 -33.97 -63.28 23.46
CA SER A 136 -35.34 -63.75 23.49
C SER A 136 -35.71 -64.58 22.25
N ASP A 137 -36.76 -65.40 22.32
CA ASP A 137 -37.19 -66.22 21.18
C ASP A 137 -37.71 -65.37 20.03
N ARG A 138 -37.17 -65.65 18.82
CA ARG A 138 -37.50 -65.01 17.56
C ARG A 138 -37.52 -66.01 16.42
N PRO A 139 -38.22 -65.77 15.33
CA PRO A 139 -38.19 -66.64 14.15
C PRO A 139 -36.81 -67.00 13.65
N TYR A 140 -35.91 -66.04 13.66
CA TYR A 140 -34.51 -66.17 13.27
C TYR A 140 -33.61 -65.18 13.98
N TYR A 141 -32.33 -65.46 14.03
CA TYR A 141 -31.25 -64.64 14.62
C TYR A 141 -30.19 -64.38 13.61
N ILE A 142 -29.41 -63.29 13.81
CA ILE A 142 -28.24 -62.95 13.02
C ILE A 142 -27.08 -62.71 14.00
N PRO A 143 -26.55 -63.81 14.62
CA PRO A 143 -25.50 -63.65 15.62
C PRO A 143 -24.15 -63.40 15.00
N VAL A 144 -23.37 -62.44 15.54
CA VAL A 144 -21.97 -62.27 15.20
C VAL A 144 -21.20 -63.53 15.58
N THR A 145 -20.71 -64.25 14.57
CA THR A 145 -20.07 -65.55 14.76
C THR A 145 -18.56 -65.48 14.64
N TYR A 146 -18.08 -64.67 13.71
CA TYR A 146 -16.67 -64.32 13.60
C TYR A 146 -16.53 -62.82 13.77
N VAL A 147 -15.48 -62.39 14.48
CA VAL A 147 -15.11 -60.96 14.67
C VAL A 147 -13.61 -60.84 14.70
N VAL A 148 -13.08 -59.94 13.88
CA VAL A 148 -11.63 -59.70 13.78
C VAL A 148 -11.39 -58.19 13.84
N PRO A 149 -10.50 -57.69 14.70
CA PRO A 149 -9.80 -58.43 15.73
C PRO A 149 -10.75 -58.91 16.84
N PHE A 150 -10.51 -60.08 17.43
CA PHE A 150 -11.32 -60.57 18.54
C PHE A 150 -11.09 -59.76 19.81
N ALA A 151 -9.83 -59.51 20.12
CA ALA A 151 -9.43 -58.64 21.23
C ALA A 151 -10.06 -57.25 21.08
N SER A 152 -10.68 -56.76 22.13
CA SER A 152 -11.45 -55.50 22.21
C SER A 152 -12.85 -55.53 21.58
N ASN A 153 -13.25 -56.63 20.94
CA ASN A 153 -14.58 -56.81 20.35
C ASN A 153 -15.31 -58.06 20.89
N GLU A 154 -14.85 -58.63 22.01
CA GLU A 154 -15.39 -59.88 22.62
C GLU A 154 -16.89 -59.74 22.93
N ALA A 155 -17.35 -58.56 23.32
CA ALA A 155 -18.75 -58.31 23.64
C ALA A 155 -19.70 -58.41 22.43
N ALA A 156 -19.16 -58.29 21.22
CA ALA A 156 -19.93 -58.47 19.99
C ALA A 156 -20.12 -59.95 19.62
N PHE A 157 -19.26 -60.84 20.12
CA PHE A 157 -19.33 -62.27 19.81
C PHE A 157 -20.57 -62.89 20.37
N GLY A 158 -21.42 -63.51 19.52
CA GLY A 158 -22.73 -64.06 19.87
C GLY A 158 -23.85 -63.01 19.87
N PHE A 159 -23.60 -61.73 19.73
CA PHE A 159 -24.63 -60.73 19.75
C PHE A 159 -25.53 -60.81 18.51
N ASP A 160 -26.84 -60.92 18.74
CA ASP A 160 -27.87 -60.96 17.70
C ASP A 160 -28.07 -59.51 17.12
N LEU A 161 -27.57 -59.27 15.93
CA LEU A 161 -27.69 -57.97 15.26
C LEU A 161 -29.16 -57.56 15.04
N ASN A 162 -30.05 -58.57 14.84
CA ASN A 162 -31.46 -58.33 14.62
C ASN A 162 -32.24 -58.00 15.92
N SER A 163 -31.55 -58.03 17.05
CA SER A 163 -32.17 -57.71 18.36
C SER A 163 -32.40 -56.22 18.59
N ASN A 164 -31.74 -55.37 17.82
CA ASN A 164 -31.80 -53.90 17.94
C ASN A 164 -32.64 -53.30 16.82
N PRO A 165 -33.68 -52.49 17.11
CA PRO A 165 -34.57 -51.93 16.08
C PRO A 165 -33.85 -51.10 15.00
N ALA A 166 -32.84 -50.31 15.37
CA ALA A 166 -32.08 -49.49 14.41
C ALA A 166 -31.26 -50.35 13.43
N ARG A 167 -30.76 -51.50 13.89
CA ARG A 167 -30.05 -52.47 13.05
C ARG A 167 -31.05 -53.31 12.23
N ALA A 168 -32.17 -53.70 12.79
CA ALA A 168 -33.20 -54.54 12.14
C ALA A 168 -33.73 -53.90 10.86
N ILE A 169 -33.91 -52.58 10.82
CA ILE A 169 -34.33 -51.83 9.62
C ILE A 169 -33.31 -52.00 8.50
N ALA A 170 -32.01 -51.78 8.78
CA ALA A 170 -30.97 -51.92 7.79
C ALA A 170 -30.76 -53.37 7.33
N ILE A 171 -30.88 -54.33 8.26
CA ILE A 171 -30.85 -55.78 8.01
C ILE A 171 -31.97 -56.19 7.03
N ALA A 172 -33.19 -55.75 7.28
CA ALA A 172 -34.32 -56.05 6.39
C ALA A 172 -34.12 -55.45 4.99
N SER A 173 -33.67 -54.19 4.94
CA SER A 173 -33.39 -53.52 3.66
C SER A 173 -32.29 -54.23 2.87
N ALA A 174 -31.14 -54.50 3.49
CA ALA A 174 -30.01 -55.15 2.83
C ALA A 174 -30.36 -56.56 2.34
N LYS A 175 -31.03 -57.36 3.18
CA LYS A 175 -31.47 -58.71 2.82
C LYS A 175 -32.44 -58.75 1.65
N ASP A 176 -33.37 -57.78 1.58
CA ASP A 176 -34.39 -57.75 0.55
C ASP A 176 -33.91 -57.10 -0.75
N ASN A 177 -33.05 -56.09 -0.69
CA ASN A 177 -32.53 -55.38 -1.89
C ASN A 177 -31.26 -56.01 -2.45
N GLY A 178 -30.50 -56.73 -1.66
CA GLY A 178 -29.21 -57.27 -2.07
C GLY A 178 -28.08 -56.25 -2.13
N GLU A 179 -28.31 -55.04 -1.61
CA GLU A 179 -27.35 -53.94 -1.70
C GLU A 179 -26.66 -53.69 -0.35
N ILE A 180 -25.43 -53.17 -0.43
CA ILE A 180 -24.69 -52.74 0.75
C ILE A 180 -25.49 -51.65 1.45
N THR A 181 -25.78 -51.85 2.73
CA THR A 181 -26.64 -50.96 3.51
C THR A 181 -25.96 -50.57 4.82
N ALA A 182 -25.96 -49.30 5.16
CA ALA A 182 -25.46 -48.81 6.44
C ALA A 182 -26.62 -48.72 7.46
N THR A 183 -26.33 -48.95 8.73
CA THR A 183 -27.27 -48.65 9.82
C THR A 183 -27.32 -47.16 10.11
N GLY A 184 -28.38 -46.66 10.75
CA GLY A 184 -28.33 -45.39 11.45
C GLY A 184 -27.29 -45.43 12.57
N ARG A 185 -27.14 -44.31 13.28
CA ARG A 185 -26.22 -44.26 14.42
C ARG A 185 -26.64 -45.29 15.48
N ILE A 186 -25.64 -45.98 15.96
CA ILE A 186 -25.79 -46.95 17.05
C ILE A 186 -24.73 -46.72 18.11
N ARG A 187 -24.94 -47.23 19.31
CA ARG A 187 -23.88 -47.49 20.28
C ARG A 187 -23.37 -48.90 20.05
N LEU A 188 -22.07 -49.04 19.85
CA LEU A 188 -21.48 -50.37 19.69
C LEU A 188 -21.54 -51.12 21.00
N VAL A 189 -21.73 -52.44 20.94
CA VAL A 189 -21.87 -53.30 22.14
C VAL A 189 -20.60 -53.28 23.00
N GLN A 190 -19.46 -53.16 22.34
CA GLN A 190 -18.14 -53.09 22.97
C GLN A 190 -17.72 -51.65 23.37
N GLU A 191 -18.59 -50.67 23.18
CA GLU A 191 -18.22 -49.29 23.40
C GLU A 191 -18.22 -48.90 24.88
N GLN A 192 -17.07 -48.43 25.36
CA GLN A 192 -16.87 -47.95 26.73
C GLN A 192 -16.89 -46.42 26.84
N ARG A 193 -16.70 -45.72 25.71
CA ARG A 193 -16.73 -44.26 25.64
C ARG A 193 -18.06 -43.80 25.05
N ASP A 194 -18.38 -42.53 25.20
CA ASP A 194 -19.55 -41.95 24.58
C ASP A 194 -19.24 -41.58 23.12
N GLN A 195 -19.33 -42.60 22.26
CA GLN A 195 -19.05 -42.45 20.82
C GLN A 195 -20.13 -43.14 20.00
N PHE A 196 -20.45 -42.55 18.87
CA PHE A 196 -21.40 -43.13 17.92
C PHE A 196 -20.67 -44.03 16.91
N GLY A 197 -21.30 -45.14 16.61
CA GLY A 197 -20.86 -46.06 15.57
C GLY A 197 -21.96 -46.33 14.56
N PHE A 198 -21.60 -47.00 13.50
CA PHE A 198 -22.52 -47.54 12.49
C PHE A 198 -21.96 -48.84 11.95
N LEU A 199 -22.85 -49.66 11.40
CA LEU A 199 -22.48 -50.90 10.70
C LEU A 199 -22.73 -50.71 9.22
N VAL A 200 -21.91 -51.33 8.40
CA VAL A 200 -22.14 -51.54 6.98
C VAL A 200 -22.34 -53.01 6.73
N LEU A 201 -23.49 -53.35 6.19
CA LEU A 201 -23.96 -54.71 5.98
C LEU A 201 -23.85 -55.08 4.49
N PHE A 202 -23.14 -56.15 4.20
CA PHE A 202 -23.08 -56.77 2.87
C PHE A 202 -23.79 -58.14 2.93
N PRO A 203 -24.94 -58.32 2.26
CA PRO A 203 -25.70 -59.55 2.30
C PRO A 203 -25.05 -60.64 1.44
N LEU A 204 -24.93 -61.85 1.98
CA LEU A 204 -24.50 -63.04 1.24
C LEU A 204 -25.66 -63.96 0.95
N TYR A 205 -25.68 -64.54 -0.24
CA TYR A 205 -26.65 -65.48 -0.70
C TYR A 205 -25.98 -66.81 -1.11
N GLN A 206 -26.78 -67.88 -1.24
CA GLN A 206 -26.28 -69.19 -1.66
C GLN A 206 -25.77 -69.20 -3.11
N THR A 207 -26.17 -68.23 -3.91
CA THR A 207 -25.75 -68.07 -5.31
C THR A 207 -24.83 -66.86 -5.42
N SER A 208 -23.85 -66.97 -6.31
CA SER A 208 -22.91 -65.86 -6.60
C SER A 208 -23.58 -64.65 -7.30
N THR A 209 -24.75 -64.87 -7.85
CA THR A 209 -25.58 -63.82 -8.47
C THR A 209 -26.79 -63.55 -7.61
N LEU A 210 -27.12 -62.24 -7.49
CA LEU A 210 -28.30 -61.81 -6.74
C LEU A 210 -29.57 -62.37 -7.41
N PRO A 211 -30.43 -63.13 -6.68
CA PRO A 211 -31.68 -63.60 -7.25
C PRO A 211 -32.64 -62.43 -7.56
N ASP A 212 -33.29 -62.48 -8.72
CA ASP A 212 -34.22 -61.43 -9.18
C ASP A 212 -35.47 -61.34 -8.31
N GLU A 213 -36.03 -62.49 -7.90
CA GLU A 213 -37.24 -62.54 -7.07
C GLU A 213 -36.94 -62.37 -5.57
N LEU A 214 -37.72 -61.52 -4.90
CA LEU A 214 -37.62 -61.27 -3.46
C LEU A 214 -37.78 -62.52 -2.61
N THR A 215 -38.73 -63.41 -2.97
CA THR A 215 -38.96 -64.70 -2.31
C THR A 215 -37.73 -65.59 -2.35
N THR A 216 -37.13 -65.71 -3.50
CA THR A 216 -35.90 -66.49 -3.74
C THR A 216 -34.72 -65.90 -3.00
N ARG A 217 -34.58 -64.54 -2.99
CA ARG A 217 -33.57 -63.86 -2.18
C ARG A 217 -33.65 -64.19 -0.71
N ARG A 218 -34.84 -64.11 -0.13
CA ARG A 218 -35.09 -64.46 1.28
C ARG A 218 -34.76 -65.89 1.62
N GLN A 219 -35.04 -66.82 0.71
CA GLN A 219 -34.75 -68.24 0.88
C GLN A 219 -33.26 -68.59 0.77
N GLN A 220 -32.58 -67.91 -0.12
CA GLN A 220 -31.15 -68.13 -0.38
C GLN A 220 -30.20 -67.24 0.47
N PHE A 221 -30.77 -66.41 1.32
CA PHE A 221 -29.98 -65.56 2.21
C PHE A 221 -29.23 -66.37 3.26
N GLN A 222 -27.87 -66.17 3.32
CA GLN A 222 -26.99 -66.89 4.24
C GLN A 222 -26.60 -66.07 5.48
N GLY A 223 -26.51 -64.76 5.37
CA GLY A 223 -26.04 -63.88 6.44
C GLY A 223 -25.40 -62.61 5.91
N PHE A 224 -24.70 -61.92 6.80
CA PHE A 224 -24.01 -60.67 6.46
C PHE A 224 -22.52 -60.72 6.74
N LEU A 225 -21.73 -60.16 5.84
CA LEU A 225 -20.45 -59.61 6.18
C LEU A 225 -20.70 -58.19 6.73
N VAL A 226 -20.08 -57.88 7.86
CA VAL A 226 -20.36 -56.64 8.58
C VAL A 226 -19.07 -55.87 8.81
N GLY A 227 -19.04 -54.64 8.39
CA GLY A 227 -18.02 -53.67 8.80
C GLY A 227 -18.53 -52.86 9.99
N VAL A 228 -17.72 -52.78 11.02
CA VAL A 228 -18.02 -52.04 12.25
C VAL A 228 -17.16 -50.76 12.25
N PHE A 229 -17.79 -49.64 12.43
CA PHE A 229 -17.14 -48.33 12.35
C PHE A 229 -17.50 -47.47 13.53
N ARG A 230 -16.49 -46.70 14.04
CA ARG A 230 -16.70 -45.52 14.87
C ARG A 230 -16.64 -44.28 14.00
N VAL A 231 -17.59 -43.38 14.18
CA VAL A 231 -17.59 -42.11 13.41
C VAL A 231 -16.29 -41.34 13.64
N SER A 232 -15.78 -41.31 14.89
CA SER A 232 -14.50 -40.67 15.23
C SER A 232 -13.33 -41.22 14.43
N ASN A 233 -13.16 -42.56 14.41
CA ASN A 233 -12.04 -43.20 13.75
C ASN A 233 -12.07 -42.96 12.23
N VAL A 234 -13.26 -43.05 11.64
CA VAL A 234 -13.46 -42.78 10.20
C VAL A 234 -13.07 -41.35 9.84
N VAL A 235 -13.52 -40.38 10.63
CA VAL A 235 -13.20 -38.95 10.39
C VAL A 235 -11.73 -38.68 10.61
N GLU A 236 -11.18 -39.11 11.73
CA GLU A 236 -9.78 -38.86 12.11
C GLU A 236 -8.80 -39.47 11.09
N GLU A 237 -9.04 -40.72 10.63
CA GLU A 237 -8.27 -41.36 9.58
C GLU A 237 -8.39 -40.58 8.25
N SER A 238 -9.62 -40.21 7.88
CA SER A 238 -9.85 -39.51 6.60
C SER A 238 -9.14 -38.16 6.50
N LEU A 239 -8.88 -37.54 7.65
CA LEU A 239 -8.31 -36.18 7.75
C LEU A 239 -6.84 -36.19 8.18
N GLN A 240 -6.22 -37.37 8.35
CA GLN A 240 -4.84 -37.47 8.87
C GLN A 240 -3.85 -36.60 8.15
N ASP A 241 -3.98 -36.46 6.81
CA ASP A 241 -3.09 -35.71 5.95
C ASP A 241 -3.60 -34.28 5.63
N LEU A 242 -4.75 -33.89 6.21
CA LEU A 242 -5.36 -32.59 5.95
C LEU A 242 -5.33 -31.72 7.21
N ASP A 243 -4.69 -30.56 7.08
CA ASP A 243 -4.55 -29.58 8.15
C ASP A 243 -5.30 -28.29 7.78
N TYR A 244 -6.60 -28.31 8.00
CA TYR A 244 -7.47 -27.17 7.75
C TYR A 244 -8.18 -26.76 9.04
N ASP A 245 -8.17 -25.45 9.33
CA ASP A 245 -8.88 -24.86 10.47
C ASP A 245 -10.39 -24.78 10.23
N ILE A 246 -11.01 -25.93 9.92
CA ILE A 246 -12.44 -26.03 9.58
C ILE A 246 -13.10 -27.07 10.47
N ASP A 247 -14.04 -26.59 11.27
CA ASP A 247 -14.93 -27.45 12.06
C ASP A 247 -16.09 -27.96 11.20
N PHE A 248 -16.63 -29.11 11.52
CA PHE A 248 -17.86 -29.55 10.87
C PHE A 248 -18.69 -30.49 11.73
N GLY A 249 -19.99 -30.52 11.46
CA GLY A 249 -20.93 -31.50 12.02
C GLY A 249 -21.40 -32.50 10.97
N LEU A 250 -21.48 -33.76 11.34
CA LEU A 250 -22.01 -34.88 10.54
C LEU A 250 -23.44 -35.20 10.94
N TYR A 251 -24.34 -35.31 9.97
CA TYR A 251 -25.75 -35.54 10.16
C TYR A 251 -26.28 -36.61 9.20
N ASP A 252 -26.98 -37.62 9.70
CA ASP A 252 -27.65 -38.62 8.89
C ASP A 252 -29.04 -38.16 8.50
N GLN A 253 -29.22 -37.71 7.28
CA GLN A 253 -30.50 -37.24 6.76
C GLN A 253 -31.56 -38.35 6.62
N SER A 254 -31.13 -39.60 6.60
CA SER A 254 -32.04 -40.77 6.53
C SER A 254 -32.59 -41.16 7.90
N ALA A 255 -32.16 -40.51 9.00
CA ALA A 255 -32.60 -40.78 10.35
C ALA A 255 -33.68 -39.78 10.82
N SER A 256 -34.39 -40.14 11.90
CA SER A 256 -35.30 -39.21 12.58
C SER A 256 -34.52 -38.04 13.18
N LEU A 257 -35.13 -36.85 13.30
CA LEU A 257 -34.49 -35.61 13.74
C LEU A 257 -33.64 -35.78 15.01
N SER A 258 -34.12 -36.53 15.99
CA SER A 258 -33.40 -36.78 17.26
C SER A 258 -32.16 -37.67 17.11
N GLN A 259 -32.02 -38.37 15.99
CA GLN A 259 -30.94 -39.31 15.73
C GLN A 259 -30.05 -38.93 14.53
N GLN A 260 -30.27 -37.76 13.98
CA GLN A 260 -29.49 -37.31 12.83
C GLN A 260 -28.03 -37.01 13.16
N PHE A 261 -27.75 -36.39 14.30
CA PHE A 261 -26.39 -35.96 14.64
C PHE A 261 -25.49 -37.18 14.89
N LEU A 262 -24.40 -37.30 14.16
CA LEU A 262 -23.42 -38.39 14.21
C LEU A 262 -22.14 -38.00 14.94
N GLY A 263 -21.78 -36.72 14.99
CA GLY A 263 -20.58 -36.20 15.64
C GLY A 263 -20.14 -34.86 15.07
N GLY A 264 -19.39 -34.11 15.85
CA GLY A 264 -18.80 -32.84 15.47
C GLY A 264 -17.28 -32.92 15.51
N TYR A 265 -16.62 -32.59 14.41
CA TYR A 265 -15.17 -32.50 14.34
C TYR A 265 -14.71 -31.13 14.80
N ASP A 266 -13.76 -31.13 15.73
CA ASP A 266 -13.04 -29.94 16.22
C ASP A 266 -11.67 -29.92 15.58
N ALA A 267 -11.44 -28.95 14.71
CA ALA A 267 -10.18 -28.80 13.96
C ALA A 267 -8.98 -28.45 14.86
N ILE A 268 -9.22 -27.74 15.98
CA ILE A 268 -8.16 -27.36 16.92
C ILE A 268 -7.72 -28.59 17.74
N ALA A 269 -8.71 -29.35 18.28
CA ALA A 269 -8.43 -30.54 19.04
C ALA A 269 -8.13 -31.78 18.17
N ARG A 270 -8.44 -31.72 16.87
CA ARG A 270 -8.36 -32.82 15.90
C ARG A 270 -9.11 -34.08 16.35
N THR A 271 -10.25 -33.91 17.01
CA THR A 271 -11.06 -34.97 17.55
C THR A 271 -12.52 -34.82 17.22
N VAL A 272 -13.24 -35.94 17.21
CA VAL A 272 -14.68 -35.93 17.04
C VAL A 272 -15.37 -36.00 18.40
N THR A 273 -16.34 -35.13 18.61
CA THR A 273 -17.17 -35.07 19.83
C THR A 273 -18.60 -35.48 19.55
N THR A 274 -19.29 -36.01 20.60
CA THR A 274 -20.71 -36.36 20.55
C THR A 274 -21.63 -35.20 20.93
N SER A 275 -21.09 -34.07 21.30
CA SER A 275 -21.85 -32.84 21.59
C SER A 275 -22.01 -32.01 20.33
N GLU A 276 -23.26 -31.70 20.02
CA GLU A 276 -23.58 -30.79 18.93
C GLU A 276 -23.16 -29.36 19.31
N ARG A 277 -22.35 -28.73 18.48
CA ARG A 277 -21.99 -27.32 18.64
C ARG A 277 -22.91 -26.46 17.78
N PRO A 278 -23.32 -25.29 18.26
CA PRO A 278 -24.03 -24.33 17.43
C PRO A 278 -23.14 -23.93 16.26
N GLN A 279 -23.68 -23.95 15.07
CA GLN A 279 -22.98 -23.48 13.89
C GLN A 279 -22.79 -21.95 14.01
N ALA A 280 -21.54 -21.48 13.98
CA ALA A 280 -21.27 -20.07 14.03
C ALA A 280 -21.69 -19.40 12.71
N ASP A 281 -22.42 -18.29 12.82
CA ASP A 281 -22.68 -17.42 11.67
C ASP A 281 -21.35 -16.89 11.12
N SER A 282 -21.11 -17.12 9.85
CA SER A 282 -19.87 -16.70 9.19
C SER A 282 -20.16 -16.07 7.84
N SER A 283 -19.45 -14.99 7.55
CA SER A 283 -19.47 -14.35 6.23
C SER A 283 -19.01 -15.29 5.10
N LEU A 284 -18.30 -16.37 5.45
CA LEU A 284 -17.89 -17.42 4.51
C LEU A 284 -19.03 -18.37 4.14
N CYS A 285 -20.09 -18.42 4.96
CA CYS A 285 -21.27 -19.23 4.78
C CYS A 285 -22.52 -18.35 4.64
N PRO A 286 -22.66 -17.59 3.54
CA PRO A 286 -23.77 -16.64 3.37
C PRO A 286 -25.15 -17.31 3.38
N THR A 287 -25.20 -18.60 3.06
CA THR A 287 -26.38 -19.46 3.22
C THR A 287 -25.95 -20.82 3.75
N PRO A 288 -26.81 -21.52 4.50
CA PRO A 288 -26.49 -22.87 4.98
C PRO A 288 -26.06 -23.84 3.86
N ALA A 289 -26.69 -23.78 2.70
CA ALA A 289 -26.36 -24.60 1.54
C ALA A 289 -24.92 -24.38 1.04
N TYR A 290 -24.36 -23.21 1.25
CA TYR A 290 -23.02 -22.88 0.78
C TYR A 290 -21.92 -23.67 1.51
N CYS A 291 -22.14 -23.97 2.78
CA CYS A 291 -21.22 -24.70 3.65
C CYS A 291 -21.69 -26.13 3.96
N THR A 292 -22.58 -26.68 3.16
CA THR A 292 -23.13 -28.03 3.34
C THR A 292 -22.74 -28.88 2.15
N ARG A 293 -22.36 -30.16 2.46
CA ARG A 293 -22.09 -31.17 1.43
C ARG A 293 -22.75 -32.47 1.82
N SER A 294 -23.06 -33.28 0.83
CA SER A 294 -23.65 -34.60 1.02
C SER A 294 -22.62 -35.71 0.84
N LEU A 295 -22.69 -36.74 1.66
CA LEU A 295 -21.93 -37.97 1.55
C LEU A 295 -22.88 -39.13 1.44
N THR A 296 -22.49 -40.18 0.74
CA THR A 296 -23.27 -41.42 0.62
C THR A 296 -22.54 -42.54 1.34
N VAL A 297 -23.25 -43.25 2.21
CA VAL A 297 -22.73 -44.40 2.97
C VAL A 297 -23.72 -45.56 2.82
N GLY A 298 -23.40 -46.54 1.97
CA GLY A 298 -24.38 -47.53 1.57
C GLY A 298 -25.61 -46.80 0.97
N GLN A 299 -26.79 -47.13 1.47
CA GLN A 299 -28.05 -46.49 1.02
C GLN A 299 -28.43 -45.25 1.85
N ARG A 300 -27.56 -44.76 2.73
CA ARG A 300 -27.86 -43.59 3.56
C ARG A 300 -27.21 -42.32 3.02
N GLN A 301 -27.91 -41.20 3.22
CA GLN A 301 -27.42 -39.88 2.87
C GLN A 301 -26.99 -39.16 4.13
N TRP A 302 -25.70 -38.86 4.22
CA TRP A 302 -25.16 -38.04 5.27
C TRP A 302 -24.94 -36.60 4.77
N GLN A 303 -25.09 -35.66 5.68
CA GLN A 303 -24.84 -34.25 5.43
C GLN A 303 -23.70 -33.79 6.33
N VAL A 304 -22.73 -33.10 5.73
CA VAL A 304 -21.64 -32.44 6.44
C VAL A 304 -21.90 -30.94 6.40
N ARG A 305 -21.93 -30.32 7.59
CA ARG A 305 -22.09 -28.88 7.74
C ARG A 305 -20.79 -28.31 8.26
N PHE A 306 -20.12 -27.51 7.42
CA PHE A 306 -18.82 -26.92 7.70
C PHE A 306 -18.96 -25.54 8.32
N SER A 307 -18.03 -25.19 9.22
CA SER A 307 -17.86 -23.84 9.77
C SER A 307 -16.39 -23.54 9.97
N PRO A 308 -15.95 -22.28 9.84
CA PRO A 308 -14.58 -21.92 10.18
C PRO A 308 -14.37 -22.15 11.69
N SER A 309 -13.21 -22.71 12.08
CA SER A 309 -12.84 -22.84 13.48
C SER A 309 -12.48 -21.45 14.08
N ALA A 310 -12.33 -21.39 15.39
CA ALA A 310 -11.90 -20.16 16.07
C ALA A 310 -10.50 -19.67 15.62
N ASN A 311 -9.65 -20.59 15.17
CA ASN A 311 -8.31 -20.29 14.65
C ASN A 311 -8.27 -20.10 13.14
N TYR A 312 -9.41 -20.16 12.46
CA TYR A 312 -9.44 -19.92 11.02
C TYR A 312 -8.94 -18.51 10.73
N THR A 313 -7.69 -18.42 10.30
CA THR A 313 -7.09 -17.14 9.95
C THR A 313 -7.67 -16.68 8.62
N PHE A 314 -8.54 -15.69 8.69
CA PHE A 314 -8.73 -14.78 7.57
C PHE A 314 -7.35 -14.18 7.30
N ASN A 315 -6.73 -14.56 6.21
CA ASN A 315 -5.49 -13.89 5.78
C ASN A 315 -5.75 -12.41 5.92
N SER A 316 -5.10 -11.79 6.92
CA SER A 316 -5.42 -10.45 7.41
C SER A 316 -5.61 -9.52 6.23
N ALA A 317 -6.76 -8.84 6.19
CA ALA A 317 -7.17 -7.92 5.13
C ALA A 317 -6.28 -6.66 5.15
N TYR A 318 -4.97 -6.83 4.94
CA TYR A 318 -4.02 -5.72 4.82
C TYR A 318 -4.11 -5.01 3.46
N GLY A 319 -4.75 -5.64 2.47
CA GLY A 319 -4.86 -5.07 1.13
C GLY A 319 -5.62 -3.75 1.13
N VAL A 320 -6.74 -3.67 1.82
CA VAL A 320 -7.54 -2.44 1.91
C VAL A 320 -6.76 -1.28 2.56
N PRO A 321 -6.21 -1.40 3.79
CA PRO A 321 -5.46 -0.30 4.41
C PRO A 321 -4.19 0.04 3.65
N LEU A 322 -3.48 -0.95 3.08
CA LEU A 322 -2.30 -0.72 2.27
C LEU A 322 -2.62 0.06 1.00
N THR A 323 -3.70 -0.30 0.30
CA THR A 323 -4.16 0.42 -0.90
C THR A 323 -4.51 1.87 -0.58
N LEU A 324 -5.19 2.13 0.53
CA LEU A 324 -5.49 3.50 0.99
C LEU A 324 -4.22 4.28 1.32
N LEU A 325 -3.26 3.68 2.04
CA LEU A 325 -1.98 4.33 2.37
C LEU A 325 -1.18 4.70 1.12
N ILE A 326 -1.06 3.76 0.16
CA ILE A 326 -0.36 4.01 -1.11
C ILE A 326 -1.08 5.12 -1.89
N GLY A 327 -2.40 5.04 -2.02
CA GLY A 327 -3.20 6.04 -2.74
C GLY A 327 -3.11 7.43 -2.13
N MET A 328 -3.14 7.55 -0.80
CA MET A 328 -2.93 8.81 -0.08
C MET A 328 -1.50 9.35 -0.28
N GLY A 329 -0.49 8.47 -0.20
CA GLY A 329 0.90 8.84 -0.43
C GLY A 329 1.14 9.38 -1.84
N LEU A 330 0.60 8.71 -2.86
CA LEU A 330 0.67 9.17 -4.26
C LEU A 330 -0.06 10.51 -4.45
N THR A 331 -1.23 10.67 -3.84
CA THR A 331 -2.00 11.92 -3.91
C THR A 331 -1.23 13.08 -3.25
N ALA A 332 -0.66 12.85 -2.07
CA ALA A 332 0.16 13.83 -1.37
C ALA A 332 1.42 14.20 -2.18
N GLY A 333 2.12 13.21 -2.72
CA GLY A 333 3.28 13.41 -3.60
C GLY A 333 2.95 14.24 -4.83
N LEU A 334 1.82 13.97 -5.49
CA LEU A 334 1.36 14.75 -6.64
C LEU A 334 1.02 16.20 -6.26
N ILE A 335 0.38 16.41 -5.11
CA ILE A 335 0.08 17.76 -4.60
C ILE A 335 1.37 18.54 -4.34
N LEU A 336 2.35 17.92 -3.68
CA LEU A 336 3.66 18.55 -3.43
C LEU A 336 4.39 18.89 -4.72
N TYR A 337 4.39 17.97 -5.68
CA TYR A 337 4.99 18.21 -7.01
C TYR A 337 4.32 19.36 -7.75
N LEU A 338 2.99 19.41 -7.79
CA LEU A 338 2.25 20.50 -8.41
C LEU A 338 2.51 21.85 -7.70
N HIS A 339 2.66 21.83 -6.38
CA HIS A 339 2.99 23.03 -5.62
C HIS A 339 4.39 23.55 -5.95
N GLN A 340 5.38 22.66 -6.04
CA GLN A 340 6.76 23.03 -6.44
C GLN A 340 6.79 23.59 -7.86
N LEU A 341 6.14 22.92 -8.80
CA LEU A 341 6.07 23.38 -10.20
C LEU A 341 5.45 24.77 -10.33
N ASN A 342 4.39 25.05 -9.56
CA ASN A 342 3.79 26.37 -9.55
C ASN A 342 4.75 27.45 -8.98
N ARG A 343 5.52 27.15 -7.95
CA ARG A 343 6.53 28.08 -7.40
C ARG A 343 7.60 28.43 -8.45
N GLU A 344 8.10 27.44 -9.18
CA GLU A 344 9.10 27.66 -10.24
C GLU A 344 8.52 28.52 -11.38
N LEU A 345 7.27 28.27 -11.77
CA LEU A 345 6.57 29.07 -12.77
C LEU A 345 6.39 30.53 -12.35
N GLU A 346 6.02 30.79 -11.10
CA GLU A 346 5.88 32.16 -10.56
C GLU A 346 7.24 32.90 -10.53
N GLN A 347 8.29 32.23 -10.09
CA GLN A 347 9.65 32.80 -10.09
C GLN A 347 10.10 33.15 -11.51
N THR A 348 9.89 32.26 -12.49
CA THR A 348 10.24 32.47 -13.89
C THR A 348 9.47 33.66 -14.50
N LYS A 349 8.18 33.79 -14.19
CA LYS A 349 7.35 34.91 -14.63
C LYS A 349 7.82 36.23 -14.04
N THR A 350 8.14 36.24 -12.75
CA THR A 350 8.62 37.45 -12.07
C THR A 350 9.94 37.93 -12.70
N LEU A 351 10.88 37.01 -12.91
CA LEU A 351 12.16 37.31 -13.57
C LEU A 351 11.95 37.81 -15.00
N SER A 352 11.07 37.18 -15.78
CA SER A 352 10.74 37.60 -17.13
C SER A 352 10.16 39.03 -17.18
N ASN A 353 9.23 39.34 -16.27
CA ASN A 353 8.62 40.67 -16.17
C ASN A 353 9.63 41.76 -15.80
N LEU A 354 10.54 41.47 -14.85
CA LEU A 354 11.63 42.40 -14.50
C LEU A 354 12.54 42.66 -15.69
N LYS A 355 12.94 41.60 -16.39
CA LYS A 355 13.79 41.70 -17.61
C LYS A 355 13.12 42.54 -18.70
N GLN A 356 11.82 42.34 -18.93
CA GLN A 356 11.06 43.09 -19.93
C GLN A 356 10.97 44.60 -19.59
N ARG A 357 10.71 44.93 -18.30
CA ARG A 357 10.69 46.32 -17.83
C ARG A 357 12.04 47.00 -17.99
N PHE A 358 13.12 46.29 -17.64
CA PHE A 358 14.48 46.77 -17.78
C PHE A 358 14.80 47.13 -19.26
N PHE A 359 14.51 46.21 -20.21
CA PHE A 359 14.74 46.48 -21.63
C PHE A 359 13.89 47.63 -22.19
N SER A 360 12.65 47.74 -21.74
CA SER A 360 11.77 48.84 -22.16
C SER A 360 12.30 50.20 -21.70
N MET A 361 12.72 50.31 -20.42
CA MET A 361 13.29 51.56 -19.88
C MET A 361 14.62 51.91 -20.52
N ALA A 362 15.52 50.93 -20.68
CA ALA A 362 16.81 51.16 -21.36
C ALA A 362 16.62 51.69 -22.80
N SER A 363 15.69 51.11 -23.55
CA SER A 363 15.38 51.55 -24.92
C SER A 363 14.85 52.99 -24.96
N HIS A 364 14.00 53.36 -24.00
CA HIS A 364 13.47 54.73 -23.91
C HIS A 364 14.56 55.74 -23.58
N GLU A 365 15.41 55.47 -22.59
CA GLU A 365 16.48 56.36 -22.14
C GLU A 365 17.61 56.52 -23.17
N LEU A 366 17.81 55.56 -24.07
CA LEU A 366 18.76 55.67 -25.18
C LEU A 366 18.18 56.41 -26.41
N ARG A 367 16.86 56.34 -26.62
CA ARG A 367 16.20 56.98 -27.76
C ARG A 367 16.27 58.51 -27.69
N THR A 368 16.07 59.08 -26.51
CA THR A 368 16.04 60.55 -26.31
C THR A 368 17.35 61.24 -26.69
N PRO A 369 18.53 60.84 -26.17
CA PRO A 369 19.80 61.46 -26.57
C PRO A 369 20.10 61.21 -28.05
N LEU A 370 19.77 60.06 -28.60
CA LEU A 370 19.95 59.77 -30.02
C LEU A 370 19.14 60.73 -30.89
N SER A 371 17.88 60.99 -30.53
CA SER A 371 17.03 61.94 -31.21
C SER A 371 17.62 63.38 -31.15
N THR A 372 18.21 63.76 -30.00
CA THR A 372 18.85 65.06 -29.84
C THR A 372 20.08 65.21 -30.77
N ILE A 373 20.89 64.13 -30.84
CA ILE A 373 22.05 64.13 -31.79
C ILE A 373 21.56 64.25 -33.23
N LEU A 374 20.53 63.48 -33.60
CA LEU A 374 19.97 63.46 -34.95
C LEU A 374 19.45 64.87 -35.36
N LEU A 375 18.61 65.47 -34.50
CA LEU A 375 18.04 66.78 -34.72
C LEU A 375 19.11 67.88 -34.86
N SER A 376 20.16 67.84 -34.02
CA SER A 376 21.27 68.78 -34.10
C SER A 376 22.10 68.59 -35.38
N ALA A 377 22.32 67.34 -35.79
CA ALA A 377 23.01 67.00 -37.04
C ALA A 377 22.18 67.40 -38.27
N GLU A 378 20.86 67.13 -38.29
CA GLU A 378 19.93 67.55 -39.33
C GLU A 378 19.90 69.10 -39.45
N SER A 379 19.85 69.79 -38.30
CA SER A 379 19.93 71.27 -38.31
C SER A 379 21.20 71.81 -38.96
N LEU A 380 22.35 71.18 -38.67
CA LEU A 380 23.63 71.56 -39.31
C LEU A 380 23.67 71.24 -40.80
N GLN A 381 22.99 70.12 -41.21
CA GLN A 381 22.99 69.70 -42.61
C GLN A 381 22.02 70.53 -43.47
N ILE A 382 20.77 70.69 -43.01
CA ILE A 382 19.71 71.35 -43.79
C ILE A 382 19.91 72.89 -43.83
N ASN A 383 20.21 73.47 -42.66
CA ASN A 383 20.31 74.94 -42.52
C ASN A 383 21.75 75.49 -42.61
N ARG A 384 22.69 74.77 -43.19
CA ARG A 384 24.11 75.03 -43.21
C ARG A 384 24.44 76.50 -43.63
N HIS A 385 23.66 77.07 -44.54
CA HIS A 385 23.89 78.44 -45.08
C HIS A 385 23.12 79.52 -44.30
N GLN A 386 22.21 79.16 -43.41
CA GLN A 386 21.40 80.10 -42.64
C GLN A 386 21.82 80.21 -41.16
N LEU A 387 22.61 79.27 -40.67
CA LEU A 387 23.12 79.25 -39.30
C LEU A 387 24.36 80.15 -39.19
N SER A 388 24.42 80.97 -38.13
CA SER A 388 25.67 81.69 -37.77
C SER A 388 26.72 80.67 -37.28
N GLU A 389 28.02 81.08 -37.33
CA GLU A 389 29.11 80.20 -36.83
C GLU A 389 28.93 79.84 -35.37
N GLU A 390 28.42 80.78 -34.56
CA GLU A 390 28.06 80.49 -33.15
C GLU A 390 26.97 79.42 -33.01
N GLN A 391 25.94 79.45 -33.83
CA GLN A 391 24.88 78.43 -33.84
C GLN A 391 25.40 77.09 -34.35
N LYS A 392 26.32 77.06 -35.29
CA LYS A 392 27.00 75.84 -35.73
C LYS A 392 27.81 75.23 -34.59
N GLU A 393 28.59 76.04 -33.90
CA GLU A 393 29.39 75.60 -32.76
C GLU A 393 28.50 75.05 -31.62
N ILE A 394 27.39 75.71 -31.30
CA ILE A 394 26.40 75.22 -30.30
C ILE A 394 25.85 73.87 -30.70
N ASN A 395 25.52 73.66 -31.97
CA ASN A 395 25.00 72.35 -32.41
C ASN A 395 26.09 71.26 -32.37
N ILE A 396 27.32 71.56 -32.80
CA ILE A 396 28.46 70.63 -32.72
C ILE A 396 28.72 70.25 -31.25
N GLN A 397 28.76 71.22 -30.37
CA GLN A 397 28.97 71.01 -28.94
C GLN A 397 27.84 70.19 -28.31
N ARG A 398 26.59 70.44 -28.75
CA ARG A 398 25.44 69.68 -28.32
C ARG A 398 25.54 68.23 -28.75
N ILE A 399 25.92 67.94 -29.99
CA ILE A 399 26.18 66.59 -30.49
C ILE A 399 27.25 65.88 -29.65
N TYR A 400 28.39 66.54 -29.46
CA TYR A 400 29.55 66.03 -28.75
C TYR A 400 29.20 65.68 -27.29
N LEU A 401 28.56 66.57 -26.54
CA LEU A 401 28.18 66.37 -25.16
C LEU A 401 27.11 65.30 -25.00
N THR A 402 26.17 65.28 -25.95
CA THR A 402 25.11 64.27 -25.92
C THR A 402 25.66 62.86 -26.24
N ALA A 403 26.58 62.75 -27.21
CA ALA A 403 27.28 61.50 -27.53
C ALA A 403 28.16 61.02 -26.37
N LYS A 404 28.89 61.93 -25.70
CA LYS A 404 29.69 61.62 -24.50
C LYS A 404 28.80 61.08 -23.34
N ARG A 405 27.64 61.73 -23.09
CA ARG A 405 26.69 61.30 -22.10
C ARG A 405 26.10 59.91 -22.45
N MET A 406 25.74 59.66 -23.70
CA MET A 406 25.21 58.40 -24.18
C MET A 406 26.24 57.26 -24.02
N SER A 407 27.52 57.52 -24.32
CA SER A 407 28.60 56.56 -24.10
C SER A 407 28.74 56.17 -22.64
N GLN A 408 28.65 57.16 -21.73
CA GLN A 408 28.68 56.90 -20.30
C GLN A 408 27.45 56.07 -19.83
N GLN A 409 26.24 56.39 -20.33
CA GLN A 409 25.03 55.64 -20.01
C GLN A 409 25.12 54.18 -20.46
N ILE A 410 25.70 53.93 -21.64
CA ILE A 410 25.93 52.56 -22.14
C ILE A 410 26.94 51.82 -21.25
N ALA A 411 28.04 52.50 -20.84
CA ALA A 411 29.02 51.89 -19.92
C ALA A 411 28.42 51.56 -18.56
N ASP A 412 27.59 52.45 -18.00
CA ASP A 412 26.88 52.25 -16.75
C ASP A 412 25.92 51.06 -16.85
N LEU A 413 25.14 50.95 -17.95
CA LEU A 413 24.23 49.87 -18.23
C LEU A 413 24.96 48.51 -18.35
N LEU A 414 26.08 48.48 -19.06
CA LEU A 414 26.92 47.29 -19.21
C LEU A 414 27.51 46.84 -17.86
N THR A 415 27.91 47.81 -17.02
CA THR A 415 28.40 47.51 -15.67
C THR A 415 27.32 46.84 -14.83
N LEU A 416 26.11 47.41 -14.80
CA LEU A 416 24.98 46.84 -14.06
C LEU A 416 24.58 45.44 -14.58
N THR A 417 24.46 45.27 -15.91
CA THR A 417 24.06 44.00 -16.51
C THR A 417 25.09 42.89 -16.29
N ARG A 418 26.39 43.21 -16.34
CA ARG A 418 27.46 42.26 -16.05
C ARG A 418 27.52 41.88 -14.58
N ALA A 419 27.24 42.82 -13.69
CA ALA A 419 27.16 42.55 -12.24
C ALA A 419 25.98 41.62 -11.88
N GLU A 420 24.77 41.86 -12.44
CA GLU A 420 23.59 41.02 -12.21
C GLU A 420 23.81 39.57 -12.67
N VAL A 421 24.58 39.34 -13.73
CA VAL A 421 24.88 37.99 -14.23
C VAL A 421 26.13 37.39 -13.54
N GLY A 422 26.74 38.10 -12.58
CA GLY A 422 27.97 37.67 -11.92
C GLY A 422 29.18 37.57 -12.83
N LYS A 423 29.17 38.31 -13.96
CA LYS A 423 30.22 38.33 -14.98
C LYS A 423 31.01 39.67 -15.02
N LEU A 424 30.90 40.50 -14.00
CA LEU A 424 31.70 41.70 -13.90
C LEU A 424 33.09 41.32 -13.35
N ASP A 425 34.12 41.53 -14.16
CA ASP A 425 35.51 41.29 -13.76
C ASP A 425 35.92 42.34 -12.74
N PHE A 426 36.43 41.91 -11.60
CA PHE A 426 36.94 42.76 -10.52
C PHE A 426 38.47 42.65 -10.50
N HIS A 427 39.16 43.76 -10.85
CA HIS A 427 40.60 43.82 -10.98
C HIS A 427 41.20 44.84 -10.01
N PRO A 428 41.32 44.51 -8.72
CA PRO A 428 41.91 45.44 -7.76
C PRO A 428 43.41 45.61 -7.98
N GLU A 429 43.86 46.82 -7.90
CA GLU A 429 45.26 47.20 -7.97
C GLU A 429 45.62 48.12 -6.80
N LEU A 430 46.91 48.20 -6.46
CA LEU A 430 47.38 49.02 -5.36
C LEU A 430 47.36 50.50 -5.76
N LEU A 431 46.49 51.29 -5.14
CA LEU A 431 46.30 52.70 -5.42
C LEU A 431 46.68 53.56 -4.21
N GLU A 432 47.33 54.65 -4.42
CA GLU A 432 47.54 55.69 -3.41
C GLU A 432 46.30 56.59 -3.38
N ILE A 433 45.60 56.62 -2.27
CA ILE A 433 44.25 57.19 -2.19
C ILE A 433 44.20 58.66 -2.49
N ASP A 434 45.13 59.49 -1.90
CA ASP A 434 45.15 60.90 -2.05
C ASP A 434 45.49 61.33 -3.52
N LEU A 435 46.52 60.67 -4.04
CA LEU A 435 46.93 60.94 -5.42
C LEU A 435 45.84 60.56 -6.42
N PHE A 436 45.17 59.45 -6.16
CA PHE A 436 44.09 58.98 -7.03
C PHE A 436 42.85 59.88 -6.97
N CYS A 437 42.44 60.34 -5.76
CA CYS A 437 41.36 61.30 -5.61
C CYS A 437 41.67 62.62 -6.28
N GLN A 438 42.92 63.17 -6.14
CA GLN A 438 43.37 64.39 -6.82
C GLN A 438 43.33 64.26 -8.35
N GLN A 439 43.80 63.10 -8.88
CA GLN A 439 43.75 62.86 -10.33
C GLN A 439 42.32 62.89 -10.89
N ILE A 440 41.35 62.33 -10.11
CA ILE A 440 39.93 62.36 -10.54
C ILE A 440 39.40 63.80 -10.52
N LEU A 441 39.74 64.59 -9.50
CA LEU A 441 39.33 66.00 -9.42
C LEU A 441 39.92 66.86 -10.52
N ASP A 442 41.20 66.67 -10.86
CA ASP A 442 41.88 67.40 -11.92
C ASP A 442 41.28 67.13 -13.31
N GLU A 443 40.70 65.98 -13.55
CA GLU A 443 40.00 65.61 -14.78
C GLU A 443 38.55 66.15 -14.85
N MET A 444 37.99 66.66 -13.70
CA MET A 444 36.63 67.20 -13.69
C MET A 444 36.51 68.64 -14.07
N GLU A 445 35.58 68.96 -14.99
CA GLU A 445 35.36 70.36 -15.52
C GLU A 445 34.90 71.31 -14.41
N PHE A 446 34.45 70.82 -13.26
CA PHE A 446 33.91 71.62 -12.15
C PHE A 446 34.77 71.50 -10.88
N GLN A 447 36.05 71.21 -10.98
CA GLN A 447 37.00 71.09 -9.87
C GLN A 447 36.92 72.28 -8.91
N GLN A 448 36.76 73.50 -9.40
CA GLN A 448 36.68 74.73 -8.63
C GLN A 448 35.46 74.78 -7.67
N ARG A 449 34.48 73.97 -7.91
CA ARG A 449 33.29 73.84 -7.07
C ARG A 449 33.43 72.78 -5.99
N ILE A 450 34.55 72.06 -5.85
CA ILE A 450 34.79 71.00 -4.91
C ILE A 450 35.90 71.37 -3.93
N ALA A 451 35.58 71.48 -2.64
CA ALA A 451 36.54 71.67 -1.58
C ALA A 451 37.03 70.30 -1.12
N PHE A 452 38.23 69.93 -1.57
CA PHE A 452 38.81 68.62 -1.19
C PHE A 452 39.68 68.70 0.03
N SER A 453 39.54 67.79 0.96
CA SER A 453 40.40 67.59 2.13
C SER A 453 40.68 66.12 2.36
N SER A 454 41.94 65.77 2.52
CA SER A 454 42.34 64.39 2.86
C SER A 454 43.12 64.32 4.17
N HIS A 455 42.80 63.27 4.91
CA HIS A 455 43.46 62.93 6.16
C HIS A 455 44.07 61.51 6.08
N CYS A 456 44.54 61.14 4.87
CA CYS A 456 45.07 59.80 4.56
C CYS A 456 46.48 59.89 3.93
N PRO A 457 47.46 60.54 4.55
CA PRO A 457 48.75 60.74 3.88
C PRO A 457 49.42 59.37 3.62
N ASN A 458 49.83 59.19 2.31
CA ASN A 458 50.55 58.00 1.83
C ASN A 458 49.78 56.65 2.07
N THR A 459 48.49 56.67 2.35
CA THR A 459 47.69 55.45 2.53
C THR A 459 47.38 54.83 1.17
N LYS A 460 47.61 53.51 1.05
CA LYS A 460 47.34 52.72 -0.15
C LYS A 460 46.16 51.77 0.10
N ALA A 461 45.34 51.56 -0.95
CA ALA A 461 44.23 50.62 -0.93
C ALA A 461 44.27 49.71 -2.16
N PHE A 462 43.76 48.51 -1.97
CA PHE A 462 43.67 47.52 -3.05
C PHE A 462 42.27 47.55 -3.68
N TRP A 463 42.13 48.50 -4.64
CA TRP A 463 40.84 48.82 -5.26
C TRP A 463 40.86 48.63 -6.76
N ASP A 464 39.69 48.34 -7.36
CA ASP A 464 39.53 48.43 -8.81
C ASP A 464 39.44 49.89 -9.24
N LYS A 465 40.49 50.34 -9.91
CA LYS A 465 40.67 51.73 -10.36
C LYS A 465 39.51 52.25 -11.20
N LYS A 466 38.95 51.41 -12.10
CA LYS A 466 37.84 51.79 -12.98
C LYS A 466 36.56 51.96 -12.21
N LEU A 467 36.26 51.01 -11.31
CA LEU A 467 35.03 51.03 -10.53
C LEU A 467 35.04 52.17 -9.50
N VAL A 468 36.14 52.40 -8.79
CA VAL A 468 36.22 53.50 -7.83
C VAL A 468 36.23 54.86 -8.51
N ARG A 469 36.86 54.98 -9.71
CA ARG A 469 36.74 56.17 -10.55
C ARG A 469 35.28 56.42 -10.92
N SER A 470 34.54 55.41 -11.37
CA SER A 470 33.12 55.52 -11.73
C SER A 470 32.29 55.92 -10.51
N LEU A 471 32.55 55.33 -9.34
CA LEU A 471 31.88 55.66 -8.07
C LEU A 471 32.06 57.13 -7.72
N LEU A 472 33.32 57.61 -7.65
CA LEU A 472 33.64 59.00 -7.28
C LEU A 472 33.09 60.00 -8.29
N THR A 473 33.25 59.73 -9.59
CA THR A 473 32.71 60.59 -10.65
C THR A 473 31.20 60.73 -10.56
N ASN A 474 30.47 59.61 -10.32
CA ASN A 474 29.02 59.66 -10.17
C ASN A 474 28.59 60.45 -8.93
N LEU A 475 29.25 60.24 -7.77
CA LEU A 475 28.89 60.93 -6.54
C LEU A 475 29.21 62.43 -6.61
N LEU A 476 30.42 62.81 -7.05
CA LEU A 476 30.84 64.17 -7.15
C LEU A 476 30.07 64.97 -8.21
N SER A 477 29.82 64.37 -9.38
CA SER A 477 28.99 64.99 -10.39
C SER A 477 27.53 65.19 -9.95
N ASN A 478 26.95 64.23 -9.20
CA ASN A 478 25.63 64.40 -8.60
C ASN A 478 25.63 65.54 -7.58
N ALA A 479 26.59 65.61 -6.68
CA ALA A 479 26.68 66.64 -5.65
C ALA A 479 26.79 68.06 -6.30
N VAL A 480 27.62 68.22 -7.31
CA VAL A 480 27.74 69.53 -8.03
C VAL A 480 26.47 69.83 -8.79
N LYS A 481 25.91 68.89 -9.50
CA LYS A 481 24.74 69.05 -10.38
C LYS A 481 23.45 69.44 -9.60
N TYR A 482 23.27 68.91 -8.40
CA TYR A 482 22.10 69.18 -7.58
C TYR A 482 22.29 70.37 -6.61
N SER A 483 23.51 70.94 -6.50
CA SER A 483 23.79 72.07 -5.66
C SER A 483 23.65 73.41 -6.46
N PRO A 484 23.26 74.50 -5.81
CA PRO A 484 23.34 75.86 -6.39
C PRO A 484 24.75 76.22 -6.80
N ASP A 485 24.89 77.07 -7.82
CA ASP A 485 26.19 77.44 -8.45
C ASP A 485 27.14 78.15 -7.49
N ASP A 486 26.64 78.80 -6.47
CA ASP A 486 27.38 79.52 -5.42
C ASP A 486 27.84 78.65 -4.23
N CYS A 487 27.43 77.41 -4.21
CA CYS A 487 27.76 76.48 -3.11
C CYS A 487 28.94 75.57 -3.50
N LEU A 488 29.89 75.40 -2.56
CA LEU A 488 30.94 74.40 -2.68
C LEU A 488 30.49 73.02 -2.12
N VAL A 489 30.81 71.98 -2.90
CA VAL A 489 30.68 70.58 -2.44
C VAL A 489 31.91 70.25 -1.63
N GLN A 490 31.68 69.66 -0.43
CA GLN A 490 32.77 69.18 0.42
C GLN A 490 33.05 67.70 0.10
N PHE A 491 34.33 67.42 -0.26
CA PHE A 491 34.78 66.02 -0.40
C PHE A 491 35.92 65.77 0.58
N THR A 492 35.65 64.91 1.57
CA THR A 492 36.57 64.57 2.66
C THR A 492 36.94 63.10 2.59
N VAL A 493 38.23 62.82 2.68
CA VAL A 493 38.72 61.41 2.77
C VAL A 493 39.41 61.22 4.11
N ARG A 494 38.97 60.21 4.84
CA ARG A 494 39.55 59.80 6.14
C ARG A 494 39.92 58.35 6.09
N CYS A 495 41.02 57.95 6.67
CA CYS A 495 41.44 56.57 6.78
C CYS A 495 41.49 56.09 8.22
N THR A 496 41.06 54.88 8.42
CA THR A 496 41.25 54.08 9.64
C THR A 496 42.18 52.93 9.30
N ASP A 497 42.57 52.10 10.29
CA ASP A 497 43.46 50.97 10.06
C ASP A 497 42.97 49.96 9.03
N GLN A 498 41.66 49.89 8.80
CA GLN A 498 41.05 48.88 7.90
C GLN A 498 40.27 49.46 6.75
N ASN A 499 39.85 50.74 6.81
CA ASN A 499 38.91 51.30 5.84
C ASN A 499 39.26 52.73 5.47
N ALA A 500 39.01 53.09 4.25
CA ALA A 500 38.90 54.49 3.80
C ALA A 500 37.43 54.92 3.83
N ILE A 501 37.20 56.10 4.37
CA ILE A 501 35.90 56.75 4.47
C ILE A 501 35.88 57.94 3.51
N LEU A 502 35.05 57.87 2.48
CA LEU A 502 34.87 58.90 1.47
C LEU A 502 33.56 59.62 1.76
N GLU A 503 33.60 60.86 2.19
CA GLU A 503 32.45 61.67 2.57
C GLU A 503 32.24 62.79 1.58
N ILE A 504 31.07 62.83 0.94
CA ILE A 504 30.70 63.86 -0.03
C ILE A 504 29.45 64.55 0.47
N CYS A 505 29.58 65.82 0.79
CA CYS A 505 28.52 66.65 1.34
C CYS A 505 28.17 67.79 0.36
N ASP A 506 26.89 67.89 0.00
CA ASP A 506 26.35 68.95 -0.85
C ASP A 506 25.25 69.75 -0.12
N ARG A 507 24.99 70.95 -0.61
CA ARG A 507 23.89 71.82 -0.15
C ARG A 507 22.82 71.95 -1.24
N GLY A 508 22.50 70.85 -1.88
CA GLY A 508 21.57 70.80 -2.98
C GLY A 508 20.11 70.64 -2.57
N ILE A 509 19.31 70.18 -3.54
CA ILE A 509 17.86 69.98 -3.37
C ILE A 509 17.49 68.88 -2.36
N GLY A 510 18.46 68.06 -1.91
CA GLY A 510 18.25 66.90 -1.03
C GLY A 510 17.36 65.83 -1.66
N ILE A 511 17.13 64.76 -0.88
CA ILE A 511 16.32 63.56 -1.27
C ILE A 511 15.12 63.45 -0.36
N PRO A 512 13.87 63.48 -0.88
CA PRO A 512 12.67 63.27 -0.09
C PRO A 512 12.69 61.91 0.62
N LEU A 513 12.14 61.82 1.83
CA LEU A 513 12.14 60.63 2.65
C LEU A 513 11.49 59.43 1.92
N ALA A 514 10.43 59.66 1.14
CA ALA A 514 9.73 58.63 0.37
C ALA A 514 10.61 58.00 -0.76
N ASP A 515 11.62 58.73 -1.25
CA ASP A 515 12.46 58.32 -2.37
C ASP A 515 13.75 57.59 -1.90
N ARG A 516 14.16 57.75 -0.63
CA ARG A 516 15.45 57.26 -0.12
C ARG A 516 15.64 55.75 -0.30
N SER A 517 14.61 54.95 -0.14
CA SER A 517 14.70 53.48 -0.29
C SER A 517 14.86 53.05 -1.76
N ARG A 518 14.46 53.91 -2.70
CA ARG A 518 14.41 53.59 -4.13
C ARG A 518 15.46 54.33 -4.96
N ILE A 519 16.11 55.34 -4.41
CA ILE A 519 17.07 56.19 -5.16
C ILE A 519 18.28 55.40 -5.69
N GLN A 520 18.52 54.21 -5.14
CA GLN A 520 19.56 53.27 -5.58
C GLN A 520 19.07 52.25 -6.63
N ASP A 521 17.77 52.27 -6.96
CA ASP A 521 17.24 51.39 -8.02
C ASP A 521 17.60 51.96 -9.39
N ALA A 522 17.98 51.10 -10.33
CA ALA A 522 18.33 51.51 -11.69
C ALA A 522 17.15 52.24 -12.36
N PHE A 523 17.45 53.35 -13.03
CA PHE A 523 16.50 54.27 -13.69
C PHE A 523 15.55 55.03 -12.76
N TYR A 524 15.70 54.90 -11.44
CA TYR A 524 14.89 55.65 -10.51
C TYR A 524 15.45 57.10 -10.34
N ARG A 525 14.55 58.06 -10.32
CA ARG A 525 14.86 59.49 -10.12
C ARG A 525 13.96 60.02 -9.00
N GLY A 526 14.57 60.82 -8.11
CA GLY A 526 13.80 61.43 -7.02
C GLY A 526 12.69 62.34 -7.56
N SER A 527 11.58 62.39 -6.81
CA SER A 527 10.39 63.13 -7.22
C SER A 527 10.61 64.67 -7.32
N ASN A 528 11.67 65.18 -6.66
CA ASN A 528 11.99 66.60 -6.58
C ASN A 528 13.06 67.06 -7.60
N VAL A 529 13.57 66.20 -8.49
CA VAL A 529 14.66 66.57 -9.45
C VAL A 529 14.19 67.40 -10.65
N GLY A 530 12.87 67.48 -10.88
CA GLY A 530 12.30 68.34 -11.94
C GLY A 530 12.92 68.13 -13.33
N SER A 531 13.35 69.22 -13.96
CA SER A 531 13.99 69.24 -15.32
C SER A 531 15.50 68.97 -15.30
N ILE A 532 16.12 68.74 -14.13
CA ILE A 532 17.57 68.48 -14.04
C ILE A 532 17.88 67.19 -14.79
N PRO A 533 18.72 67.18 -15.82
CA PRO A 533 18.92 65.99 -16.65
C PRO A 533 19.67 64.89 -15.93
N GLY A 534 19.25 63.60 -16.11
CA GLY A 534 19.95 62.44 -15.53
C GLY A 534 19.27 61.11 -15.88
N SER A 535 20.04 60.01 -15.97
CA SER A 535 19.58 58.68 -16.37
C SER A 535 19.01 57.86 -15.23
N GLY A 536 19.25 58.24 -13.97
CA GLY A 536 18.90 57.40 -12.80
C GLY A 536 19.76 56.16 -12.64
N LEU A 537 20.88 56.01 -13.39
CA LEU A 537 21.79 54.87 -13.29
C LEU A 537 22.94 55.08 -12.31
N GLY A 538 23.36 56.34 -12.10
CA GLY A 538 24.58 56.66 -11.35
C GLY A 538 24.65 56.06 -9.94
N LEU A 539 23.57 56.18 -9.12
CA LEU A 539 23.58 55.62 -7.78
C LEU A 539 23.47 54.09 -7.76
N ALA A 540 22.84 53.48 -8.78
CA ALA A 540 22.84 52.02 -8.94
C ALA A 540 24.26 51.50 -9.26
N VAL A 541 25.02 52.20 -10.10
CA VAL A 541 26.43 51.89 -10.37
C VAL A 541 27.28 52.07 -9.10
N VAL A 542 27.07 53.16 -8.35
CA VAL A 542 27.77 53.40 -7.06
C VAL A 542 27.53 52.23 -6.10
N LYS A 543 26.30 51.81 -5.93
CA LYS A 543 25.93 50.65 -5.09
C LYS A 543 26.69 49.39 -5.55
N THR A 544 26.66 49.08 -6.85
CA THR A 544 27.35 47.91 -7.39
C THR A 544 28.87 47.97 -7.15
N CYS A 545 29.48 49.13 -7.33
CA CYS A 545 30.90 49.33 -7.07
C CYS A 545 31.25 49.10 -5.60
N ILE A 546 30.42 49.60 -4.67
CA ILE A 546 30.61 49.42 -3.22
C ILE A 546 30.47 47.95 -2.83
N GLU A 547 29.44 47.25 -3.33
CA GLU A 547 29.20 45.84 -3.07
C GLU A 547 30.34 44.93 -3.53
N LEU A 548 30.91 45.23 -4.72
CA LEU A 548 32.07 44.49 -5.24
C LEU A 548 33.35 44.70 -4.41
N HIS A 549 33.52 45.89 -3.84
CA HIS A 549 34.61 46.19 -2.91
C HIS A 549 34.31 45.76 -1.47
N ARG A 550 33.16 45.08 -1.22
CA ARG A 550 32.70 44.70 0.12
C ARG A 550 32.60 45.86 1.09
N GLY A 551 32.33 47.04 0.56
CA GLY A 551 32.17 48.27 1.31
C GLY A 551 30.74 48.49 1.80
N GLU A 552 30.59 49.57 2.54
CA GLU A 552 29.30 50.05 3.05
C GLU A 552 29.10 51.50 2.68
N TRP A 553 27.89 51.98 2.56
CA TRP A 553 27.56 53.37 2.37
C TRP A 553 26.35 53.81 3.14
N HIS A 554 26.31 55.09 3.46
CA HIS A 554 25.20 55.72 4.18
C HIS A 554 24.81 57.03 3.48
N ILE A 555 23.50 57.31 3.42
CA ILE A 555 22.97 58.52 2.80
C ILE A 555 22.16 59.29 3.84
N GLU A 556 22.62 60.46 4.21
CA GLU A 556 21.91 61.42 5.05
C GLU A 556 21.45 62.57 4.15
N SER A 557 20.15 62.80 4.08
CA SER A 557 19.64 63.85 3.18
C SER A 557 18.25 64.32 3.66
N GLN A 558 18.00 65.62 3.53
CA GLN A 558 16.69 66.20 3.79
C GLN A 558 16.36 67.11 2.62
N ALA A 559 15.09 67.07 2.15
CA ALA A 559 14.67 67.87 1.02
C ALA A 559 14.87 69.37 1.33
N GLY A 560 15.64 70.05 0.46
CA GLY A 560 15.98 71.45 0.61
C GLY A 560 17.18 71.78 1.49
N GLU A 561 17.82 70.80 2.16
CA GLU A 561 18.98 71.03 3.05
C GLU A 561 20.28 70.43 2.49
N GLY A 562 20.21 69.58 1.46
CA GLY A 562 21.34 68.96 0.82
C GLY A 562 21.47 67.46 1.12
N THR A 563 22.60 66.86 0.70
CA THR A 563 22.85 65.42 0.88
C THR A 563 24.28 65.17 1.31
N THR A 564 24.47 64.30 2.29
CA THR A 564 25.75 63.73 2.66
C THR A 564 25.78 62.26 2.33
N ILE A 565 26.71 61.84 1.49
CA ILE A 565 26.93 60.42 1.16
C ILE A 565 28.30 60.02 1.73
N THR A 566 28.27 59.07 2.63
CA THR A 566 29.45 58.47 3.25
C THR A 566 29.66 57.07 2.69
N VAL A 567 30.76 56.83 2.02
CA VAL A 567 31.18 55.53 1.48
C VAL A 567 32.37 55.01 2.28
N LYS A 568 32.30 53.80 2.75
CA LYS A 568 33.34 53.12 3.51
C LYS A 568 33.83 51.93 2.68
N LEU A 569 35.08 51.99 2.24
CA LEU A 569 35.71 50.94 1.45
C LEU A 569 36.86 50.31 2.24
N PRO A 570 37.01 48.96 2.26
CA PRO A 570 38.18 48.29 2.83
C PRO A 570 39.46 48.72 2.14
N LEU A 571 40.56 48.76 2.87
CA LEU A 571 41.89 49.03 2.32
C LEU A 571 42.52 47.81 1.64
N GLU A 572 42.14 46.60 2.08
CA GLU A 572 42.57 45.30 1.55
C GLU A 572 41.44 44.51 0.92
#